data_966cc93a456ca04be99900f8f0acdaf5
#
_entry.id   966cc93a456ca04be99900f8f0acdaf5
#
_cell.length_a   1.000
_cell.length_b   1.000
_cell.length_c   1.000
_cell.angle_alpha   90.00
_cell.angle_beta   90.00
_cell.angle_gamma   90.00
#
_symmetry.space_group_name_H-M   'P 1'
#
loop_
_entity.id
_entity.type
_entity.pdbx_description
1 polymer ?
#
loop_
_entity_poly.entity_id
_entity_poly.type
_entity_poly.pdbx_seq_one_letter_code
_entity_poly.pdbx_strand_id
1 'polypeptide(L)'
;MTPQALNQLINQGESRNLEFKTSFGRETIESVAAFANSKGGGVLLVGVTDNGTVAGISCSEESIQSYANQIKNATEPSLIVDIEAVSIDSKQLLYIKVNEYPVKPVSCKGKYFKRIENSNHQMNLTEIANMHLQSLQLSWDAYEAYEFSYEDLDVYKIERFLTRLKEKGRYRVTQDPTHDLKKLNLLKENNQPTNAARLLFAKEQTVYNIHLGRFKTPSMILDDKMIRLPLFEAVEETMMYILAHIKVAFEFTVEIQRK
;
A
#
# COMPACT_ATOMS: atom_id res chain seq x y z
N MET A 1 -30.12 -15.04 4.75
CA MET A 1 -29.29 -15.71 5.77
C MET A 1 -30.12 -16.58 6.66
N THR A 2 -29.68 -17.79 7.15
CA THR A 2 -30.45 -18.62 8.05
C THR A 2 -30.33 -18.18 9.52
N PRO A 3 -31.36 -18.32 10.37
CA PRO A 3 -31.26 -17.94 11.79
C PRO A 3 -30.15 -18.67 12.55
N GLN A 4 -29.87 -19.93 12.19
CA GLN A 4 -28.78 -20.70 12.79
C GLN A 4 -27.39 -20.12 12.46
N ALA A 5 -27.17 -19.75 11.19
CA ALA A 5 -25.90 -19.11 10.77
C ALA A 5 -25.72 -17.74 11.43
N LEU A 6 -26.82 -17.00 11.63
CA LEU A 6 -26.81 -15.72 12.30
C LEU A 6 -26.43 -15.85 13.78
N ASN A 7 -27.06 -16.83 14.49
CA ASN A 7 -26.72 -17.15 15.87
C ASN A 7 -25.23 -17.55 16.02
N GLN A 8 -24.69 -18.31 15.08
CA GLN A 8 -23.27 -18.67 15.09
C GLN A 8 -22.38 -17.44 14.96
N LEU A 9 -22.71 -16.49 14.09
CA LEU A 9 -21.99 -15.22 13.95
C LEU A 9 -22.03 -14.40 15.24
N ILE A 10 -23.18 -14.25 15.85
CA ILE A 10 -23.33 -13.50 17.12
C ILE A 10 -22.50 -14.16 18.24
N ASN A 11 -22.51 -15.48 18.33
CA ASN A 11 -21.75 -16.21 19.34
C ASN A 11 -20.23 -16.15 19.14
N GLN A 12 -19.74 -15.86 17.92
CA GLN A 12 -18.32 -15.65 17.65
C GLN A 12 -17.81 -14.32 18.23
N GLY A 13 -18.71 -13.36 18.47
CA GLY A 13 -18.35 -12.02 18.90
C GLY A 13 -17.73 -11.17 17.79
N GLU A 14 -17.47 -9.92 18.11
CA GLU A 14 -16.81 -8.99 17.20
C GLU A 14 -15.41 -9.44 16.82
N SER A 15 -15.01 -9.14 15.60
CA SER A 15 -13.72 -9.51 15.06
C SER A 15 -13.25 -8.48 14.02
N ARG A 16 -12.11 -8.75 13.39
CA ARG A 16 -11.60 -7.90 12.32
C ARG A 16 -12.58 -7.68 11.18
N ASN A 17 -13.47 -8.65 10.92
CA ASN A 17 -14.43 -8.63 9.81
C ASN A 17 -15.88 -8.83 10.24
N LEU A 18 -16.17 -8.72 11.53
CA LEU A 18 -17.53 -8.74 12.10
C LEU A 18 -17.67 -7.65 13.16
N GLU A 19 -18.70 -6.84 13.04
CA GLU A 19 -19.00 -5.73 13.94
C GLU A 19 -20.46 -5.74 14.35
N PHE A 20 -20.75 -5.36 15.60
CA PHE A 20 -22.10 -5.20 16.13
C PHE A 20 -22.39 -3.73 16.36
N LYS A 21 -23.63 -3.32 16.10
CA LYS A 21 -24.14 -1.98 16.42
C LYS A 21 -25.57 -2.10 16.92
N THR A 22 -25.89 -1.41 17.99
CA THR A 22 -27.24 -1.42 18.57
C THR A 22 -28.23 -0.69 17.67
N SER A 23 -27.79 0.36 16.95
CA SER A 23 -28.64 1.18 16.07
C SER A 23 -27.88 1.59 14.82
N PHE A 24 -28.62 1.91 13.76
CA PHE A 24 -28.05 2.48 12.55
C PHE A 24 -27.72 3.97 12.75
N GLY A 25 -26.51 4.37 12.47
CA GLY A 25 -26.08 5.74 12.61
C GLY A 25 -24.70 6.00 12.00
N ARG A 26 -24.09 7.09 12.43
CA ARG A 26 -22.77 7.53 11.94
C ARG A 26 -21.70 6.45 12.10
N GLU A 27 -21.63 5.82 13.27
CA GLU A 27 -20.62 4.77 13.54
C GLU A 27 -20.79 3.55 12.64
N THR A 28 -22.05 3.19 12.31
CA THR A 28 -22.35 2.13 11.33
C THR A 28 -21.72 2.47 9.97
N ILE A 29 -21.87 3.72 9.49
CA ILE A 29 -21.33 4.14 8.19
C ILE A 29 -19.79 4.23 8.23
N GLU A 30 -19.20 4.66 9.34
CA GLU A 30 -17.75 4.64 9.55
C GLU A 30 -17.20 3.20 9.50
N SER A 31 -17.91 2.23 10.11
CA SER A 31 -17.57 0.79 10.04
C SER A 31 -17.70 0.24 8.62
N VAL A 32 -18.74 0.64 7.88
CA VAL A 32 -18.88 0.27 6.45
C VAL A 32 -17.68 0.76 5.64
N ALA A 33 -17.26 2.02 5.80
CA ALA A 33 -16.09 2.54 5.11
C ALA A 33 -14.80 1.81 5.53
N ALA A 34 -14.65 1.50 6.82
CA ALA A 34 -13.50 0.75 7.33
C ALA A 34 -13.43 -0.68 6.77
N PHE A 35 -14.56 -1.36 6.63
CA PHE A 35 -14.62 -2.69 5.98
C PHE A 35 -14.32 -2.61 4.48
N ALA A 36 -14.86 -1.62 3.77
CA ALA A 36 -14.54 -1.41 2.35
C ALA A 36 -13.03 -1.20 2.14
N ASN A 37 -12.34 -0.60 3.10
CA ASN A 37 -10.89 -0.41 3.11
C ASN A 37 -10.09 -1.64 3.56
N SER A 38 -10.76 -2.68 4.07
CA SER A 38 -10.10 -3.87 4.62
C SER A 38 -10.07 -5.02 3.63
N LYS A 39 -9.00 -5.82 3.70
CA LYS A 39 -8.87 -7.03 2.89
C LYS A 39 -10.00 -8.02 3.21
N GLY A 40 -10.74 -8.40 2.18
CA GLY A 40 -11.88 -9.31 2.29
C GLY A 40 -13.19 -8.66 2.76
N GLY A 41 -13.17 -7.35 3.08
CA GLY A 41 -14.37 -6.66 3.56
C GLY A 41 -14.82 -7.08 4.95
N GLY A 42 -16.12 -7.05 5.21
CA GLY A 42 -16.69 -7.46 6.51
C GLY A 42 -18.21 -7.47 6.55
N VAL A 43 -18.73 -7.77 7.74
CA VAL A 43 -20.16 -7.85 8.03
C VAL A 43 -20.49 -6.97 9.24
N LEU A 44 -21.56 -6.20 9.15
CA LEU A 44 -22.14 -5.50 10.30
C LEU A 44 -23.50 -6.13 10.63
N LEU A 45 -23.74 -6.36 11.91
CA LEU A 45 -25.03 -6.70 12.46
C LEU A 45 -25.58 -5.50 13.25
N VAL A 46 -26.63 -4.85 12.73
CA VAL A 46 -27.26 -3.71 13.41
C VAL A 46 -28.53 -4.17 14.09
N GLY A 47 -28.69 -3.81 15.35
CA GLY A 47 -29.70 -4.34 16.29
C GLY A 47 -29.11 -5.34 17.28
N VAL A 48 -27.76 -5.42 17.37
CA VAL A 48 -27.02 -6.27 18.32
C VAL A 48 -26.14 -5.37 19.18
N THR A 49 -26.07 -5.64 20.47
CA THR A 49 -25.17 -4.92 21.40
C THR A 49 -23.77 -5.53 21.35
N ASP A 50 -22.77 -4.82 21.85
CA ASP A 50 -21.36 -5.25 21.84
C ASP A 50 -21.13 -6.59 22.56
N ASN A 51 -22.00 -6.94 23.53
CA ASN A 51 -21.96 -8.22 24.24
C ASN A 51 -22.73 -9.36 23.53
N GLY A 52 -23.20 -9.14 22.29
CA GLY A 52 -23.92 -10.14 21.50
C GLY A 52 -25.40 -10.29 21.84
N THR A 53 -25.98 -9.40 22.65
CA THR A 53 -27.44 -9.46 22.95
C THR A 53 -28.23 -8.84 21.80
N VAL A 54 -29.22 -9.56 21.28
CA VAL A 54 -30.11 -9.06 20.23
C VAL A 54 -31.06 -8.02 20.83
N ALA A 55 -30.83 -6.75 20.52
CA ALA A 55 -31.69 -5.64 20.92
C ALA A 55 -32.89 -5.50 19.95
N GLY A 56 -32.66 -5.71 18.67
CA GLY A 56 -33.61 -5.52 17.58
C GLY A 56 -33.62 -4.09 17.05
N ILE A 57 -34.03 -3.94 15.79
CA ILE A 57 -34.22 -2.65 15.12
C ILE A 57 -35.41 -2.76 14.15
N SER A 58 -36.07 -1.63 13.88
CA SER A 58 -37.15 -1.60 12.88
C SER A 58 -36.55 -1.70 11.46
N CYS A 59 -36.99 -2.68 10.68
CA CYS A 59 -36.50 -2.99 9.34
C CYS A 59 -37.63 -2.95 8.30
N SER A 60 -38.30 -1.80 8.12
CA SER A 60 -39.22 -1.64 6.98
C SER A 60 -38.43 -1.49 5.68
N GLU A 61 -39.02 -1.77 4.53
CA GLU A 61 -38.41 -1.57 3.21
C GLU A 61 -37.93 -0.12 3.04
N GLU A 62 -38.73 0.85 3.49
CA GLU A 62 -38.35 2.27 3.47
C GLU A 62 -37.14 2.55 4.32
N SER A 63 -37.05 1.94 5.52
CA SER A 63 -35.88 2.08 6.39
C SER A 63 -34.63 1.54 5.74
N ILE A 64 -34.67 0.35 5.14
CA ILE A 64 -33.53 -0.29 4.44
C ILE A 64 -33.07 0.58 3.29
N GLN A 65 -34.01 1.08 2.46
CA GLN A 65 -33.67 1.97 1.36
C GLN A 65 -33.05 3.29 1.84
N SER A 66 -33.58 3.84 2.95
CA SER A 66 -33.01 5.02 3.59
C SER A 66 -31.58 4.78 4.08
N TYR A 67 -31.30 3.64 4.72
CA TYR A 67 -29.97 3.27 5.19
C TYR A 67 -28.98 3.09 4.04
N ALA A 68 -29.38 2.40 2.96
CA ALA A 68 -28.56 2.26 1.76
C ALA A 68 -28.22 3.63 1.15
N ASN A 69 -29.19 4.55 1.04
CA ASN A 69 -28.98 5.90 0.54
C ASN A 69 -28.06 6.72 1.47
N GLN A 70 -28.17 6.58 2.79
CA GLN A 70 -27.29 7.25 3.74
C GLN A 70 -25.85 6.77 3.59
N ILE A 71 -25.60 5.46 3.43
CA ILE A 71 -24.26 4.92 3.17
C ILE A 71 -23.73 5.47 1.86
N LYS A 72 -24.48 5.38 0.75
CA LYS A 72 -24.12 5.86 -0.55
C LYS A 72 -23.72 7.34 -0.54
N ASN A 73 -24.51 8.18 0.14
CA ASN A 73 -24.28 9.63 0.16
C ASN A 73 -23.17 10.06 1.13
N ALA A 74 -22.84 9.23 2.11
CA ALA A 74 -21.81 9.53 3.10
C ALA A 74 -20.42 9.01 2.72
N THR A 75 -20.33 8.14 1.71
CA THR A 75 -19.06 7.52 1.29
C THR A 75 -18.56 8.05 -0.04
N GLU A 76 -17.25 8.19 -0.17
CA GLU A 76 -16.58 8.57 -1.42
C GLU A 76 -15.36 7.65 -1.64
N PRO A 77 -15.31 6.89 -2.73
CA PRO A 77 -16.38 6.62 -3.70
C PRO A 77 -17.66 6.07 -3.07
N SER A 78 -18.81 6.38 -3.70
CA SER A 78 -20.12 5.93 -3.19
C SER A 78 -20.21 4.41 -3.12
N LEU A 79 -20.46 3.87 -1.94
CA LEU A 79 -20.61 2.43 -1.73
C LEU A 79 -22.05 1.99 -1.96
N ILE A 80 -22.18 0.87 -2.65
CA ILE A 80 -23.43 0.10 -2.72
C ILE A 80 -23.19 -1.18 -1.94
N VAL A 81 -23.92 -1.38 -0.86
CA VAL A 81 -23.76 -2.52 0.04
C VAL A 81 -25.03 -3.39 0.04
N ASP A 82 -24.85 -4.67 0.30
CA ASP A 82 -25.97 -5.60 0.44
C ASP A 82 -26.53 -5.48 1.86
N ILE A 83 -27.80 -5.07 1.98
CA ILE A 83 -28.51 -4.93 3.25
C ILE A 83 -29.71 -5.86 3.26
N GLU A 84 -29.77 -6.75 4.24
CA GLU A 84 -30.86 -7.69 4.45
C GLU A 84 -31.45 -7.50 5.84
N ALA A 85 -32.81 -7.48 5.95
CA ALA A 85 -33.47 -7.66 7.22
C ALA A 85 -33.49 -9.16 7.57
N VAL A 86 -32.98 -9.50 8.74
CA VAL A 86 -32.97 -10.86 9.24
C VAL A 86 -33.66 -10.93 10.61
N SER A 87 -34.36 -12.03 10.91
CA SER A 87 -35.11 -12.18 12.17
C SER A 87 -34.52 -13.27 13.04
N ILE A 88 -34.43 -12.99 14.33
CA ILE A 88 -34.02 -13.91 15.38
C ILE A 88 -34.94 -13.69 16.61
N ASP A 89 -35.52 -14.74 17.15
CA ASP A 89 -36.38 -14.70 18.34
C ASP A 89 -37.44 -13.57 18.30
N SER A 90 -38.12 -13.42 17.14
CA SER A 90 -39.13 -12.37 16.88
C SER A 90 -38.59 -10.94 16.85
N LYS A 91 -37.28 -10.73 16.92
CA LYS A 91 -36.61 -9.44 16.73
C LYS A 91 -36.01 -9.36 15.36
N GLN A 92 -36.07 -8.17 14.75
CA GLN A 92 -35.44 -7.90 13.47
C GLN A 92 -34.10 -7.22 13.69
N LEU A 93 -33.14 -7.52 12.83
CA LEU A 93 -31.86 -6.85 12.76
C LEU A 93 -31.42 -6.71 11.30
N LEU A 94 -30.51 -5.81 11.04
CA LEU A 94 -29.92 -5.64 9.70
C LEU A 94 -28.61 -6.41 9.61
N TYR A 95 -28.52 -7.21 8.57
CA TYR A 95 -27.29 -7.81 8.11
C TYR A 95 -26.74 -6.97 6.94
N ILE A 96 -25.59 -6.34 7.12
CA ILE A 96 -24.96 -5.50 6.11
C ILE A 96 -23.64 -6.17 5.70
N LYS A 97 -23.56 -6.64 4.46
CA LYS A 97 -22.36 -7.21 3.89
C LYS A 97 -21.61 -6.13 3.11
N VAL A 98 -20.36 -5.92 3.46
CA VAL A 98 -19.47 -4.96 2.84
C VAL A 98 -18.33 -5.70 2.16
N ASN A 99 -18.24 -5.59 0.85
CA ASN A 99 -17.13 -6.14 0.09
C ASN A 99 -15.94 -5.19 0.13
N GLU A 100 -14.72 -5.74 0.04
CA GLU A 100 -13.50 -4.96 -0.16
C GLU A 100 -13.64 -4.09 -1.42
N TYR A 101 -13.36 -2.80 -1.29
CA TYR A 101 -13.42 -1.90 -2.44
C TYR A 101 -12.12 -2.00 -3.26
N PRO A 102 -12.21 -2.09 -4.61
CA PRO A 102 -11.05 -2.35 -5.45
C PRO A 102 -10.00 -1.22 -5.40
N VAL A 103 -10.46 0.03 -5.44
CA VAL A 103 -9.58 1.22 -5.42
C VAL A 103 -9.77 1.97 -4.11
N LYS A 104 -8.89 1.70 -3.16
CA LYS A 104 -8.91 2.30 -1.82
C LYS A 104 -8.07 3.56 -1.74
N PRO A 105 -8.26 4.42 -0.74
CA PRO A 105 -9.23 4.29 0.33
C PRO A 105 -10.61 4.89 0.01
N VAL A 106 -11.64 4.32 0.61
CA VAL A 106 -12.97 4.89 0.66
C VAL A 106 -13.08 5.80 1.89
N SER A 107 -13.61 7.02 1.71
CA SER A 107 -13.88 7.93 2.82
C SER A 107 -15.31 7.82 3.34
N CYS A 108 -15.52 8.21 4.59
CA CYS A 108 -16.83 8.51 5.16
C CYS A 108 -16.84 9.98 5.60
N LYS A 109 -17.64 10.82 4.90
CA LYS A 109 -17.72 12.27 5.16
C LYS A 109 -16.34 12.95 5.25
N GLY A 110 -15.44 12.62 4.30
CA GLY A 110 -14.08 13.18 4.22
C GLY A 110 -13.08 12.60 5.22
N LYS A 111 -13.46 11.62 6.04
CA LYS A 111 -12.57 10.90 6.95
C LYS A 111 -12.34 9.49 6.43
N TYR A 112 -11.13 8.97 6.63
CA TYR A 112 -10.73 7.65 6.17
C TYR A 112 -10.50 6.75 7.37
N PHE A 113 -11.09 5.54 7.34
CA PHE A 113 -11.02 4.58 8.45
C PHE A 113 -10.44 3.25 7.97
N LYS A 114 -9.68 2.59 8.84
CA LYS A 114 -9.19 1.22 8.67
C LYS A 114 -9.56 0.37 9.87
N ARG A 115 -9.64 -0.94 9.67
CA ARG A 115 -9.82 -1.91 10.77
C ARG A 115 -8.47 -2.30 11.35
N ILE A 116 -8.35 -2.21 12.66
CA ILE A 116 -7.28 -2.82 13.44
C ILE A 116 -7.96 -3.71 14.46
N GLU A 117 -7.81 -5.02 14.29
CA GLU A 117 -8.55 -6.02 15.06
C GLU A 117 -10.07 -5.78 14.98
N ASN A 118 -10.73 -5.50 16.10
CA ASN A 118 -12.16 -5.23 16.18
C ASN A 118 -12.50 -3.72 16.27
N SER A 119 -11.57 -2.83 15.97
CA SER A 119 -11.78 -1.38 16.13
C SER A 119 -11.54 -0.61 14.85
N ASN A 120 -12.29 0.50 14.67
CA ASN A 120 -12.11 1.43 13.57
C ASN A 120 -11.13 2.53 13.97
N HIS A 121 -10.07 2.71 13.18
CA HIS A 121 -9.09 3.77 13.40
C HIS A 121 -9.07 4.74 12.24
N GLN A 122 -9.11 6.03 12.54
CA GLN A 122 -8.94 7.06 11.52
C GLN A 122 -7.50 7.04 11.00
N MET A 123 -7.35 7.01 9.67
CA MET A 123 -6.05 7.03 9.01
C MET A 123 -5.44 8.42 8.97
N ASN A 124 -4.13 8.50 9.13
CA ASN A 124 -3.35 9.69 8.84
C ASN A 124 -3.03 9.80 7.33
N LEU A 125 -2.47 10.93 6.90
CA LEU A 125 -2.18 11.20 5.49
C LEU A 125 -1.25 10.15 4.84
N THR A 126 -0.22 9.71 5.56
CA THR A 126 0.73 8.70 5.06
C THR A 126 0.05 7.35 4.85
N GLU A 127 -0.83 6.94 5.75
CA GLU A 127 -1.61 5.70 5.64
C GLU A 127 -2.59 5.74 4.48
N ILE A 128 -3.25 6.90 4.24
CA ILE A 128 -4.13 7.13 3.09
C ILE A 128 -3.34 6.98 1.80
N ALA A 129 -2.20 7.66 1.67
CA ALA A 129 -1.34 7.58 0.49
C ALA A 129 -0.87 6.14 0.23
N ASN A 130 -0.36 5.45 1.25
CA ASN A 130 0.10 4.06 1.13
C ASN A 130 -1.01 3.12 0.71
N MET A 131 -2.22 3.25 1.29
CA MET A 131 -3.36 2.41 0.93
C MET A 131 -3.79 2.64 -0.52
N HIS A 132 -3.78 3.89 -0.99
CA HIS A 132 -4.08 4.22 -2.38
C HIS A 132 -3.08 3.58 -3.35
N LEU A 133 -1.79 3.74 -3.08
CA LEU A 133 -0.72 3.14 -3.88
C LEU A 133 -0.85 1.62 -3.96
N GLN A 134 -1.10 0.96 -2.82
CA GLN A 134 -1.28 -0.49 -2.75
C GLN A 134 -2.51 -0.97 -3.53
N SER A 135 -3.62 -0.23 -3.48
CA SER A 135 -4.86 -0.62 -4.15
C SER A 135 -4.78 -0.53 -5.66
N LEU A 136 -3.99 0.38 -6.19
CA LEU A 136 -3.74 0.51 -7.63
C LEU A 136 -2.75 -0.55 -8.14
N GLN A 137 -2.20 -1.40 -7.28
CA GLN A 137 -1.13 -2.35 -7.60
C GLN A 137 0.09 -1.66 -8.25
N LEU A 138 0.24 -0.37 -7.99
CA LEU A 138 1.37 0.43 -8.43
C LEU A 138 2.28 0.68 -7.24
N SER A 139 3.56 0.47 -7.41
CA SER A 139 4.53 0.90 -6.41
C SER A 139 4.93 2.37 -6.67
N TRP A 140 5.46 3.04 -5.66
CA TRP A 140 5.87 4.45 -5.71
C TRP A 140 6.83 4.73 -6.88
N ASP A 141 7.68 3.80 -7.21
CA ASP A 141 8.66 3.91 -8.30
C ASP A 141 8.02 4.01 -9.69
N ALA A 142 6.79 3.49 -9.86
CA ALA A 142 6.03 3.56 -11.10
C ALA A 142 5.26 4.88 -11.31
N TYR A 143 5.23 5.78 -10.31
CA TYR A 143 4.60 7.09 -10.46
C TYR A 143 5.49 8.07 -11.20
N GLU A 144 4.87 9.07 -11.84
CA GLU A 144 5.59 10.18 -12.47
C GLU A 144 6.46 10.92 -11.44
N ALA A 145 7.69 11.23 -11.81
CA ALA A 145 8.58 11.99 -10.97
C ALA A 145 8.18 13.47 -10.98
N TYR A 146 7.80 13.97 -9.79
CA TYR A 146 7.40 15.38 -9.63
C TYR A 146 8.56 16.33 -9.90
N GLU A 147 8.30 17.41 -10.64
CA GLU A 147 9.30 18.42 -11.06
C GLU A 147 10.57 17.80 -11.66
N PHE A 148 10.41 16.78 -12.52
CA PHE A 148 11.50 16.07 -13.15
C PHE A 148 11.09 15.68 -14.58
N SER A 149 11.90 16.05 -15.56
CA SER A 149 11.60 15.87 -16.98
C SER A 149 12.55 14.88 -17.65
N TYR A 150 12.32 14.57 -18.93
CA TYR A 150 13.22 13.69 -19.70
C TYR A 150 14.61 14.29 -19.86
N GLU A 151 14.72 15.62 -19.94
CA GLU A 151 15.97 16.37 -20.06
C GLU A 151 16.86 16.24 -18.80
N ASP A 152 16.28 15.89 -17.65
CA ASP A 152 17.02 15.66 -16.40
C ASP A 152 17.61 14.25 -16.32
N LEU A 153 17.27 13.37 -17.25
CA LEU A 153 17.85 12.04 -17.37
C LEU A 153 19.20 12.09 -18.10
N ASP A 154 20.13 11.28 -17.61
CA ASP A 154 21.44 11.08 -18.24
C ASP A 154 21.35 10.03 -19.35
N VAL A 155 21.35 10.49 -20.59
CA VAL A 155 21.24 9.65 -21.78
C VAL A 155 22.38 8.62 -21.86
N TYR A 156 23.59 8.99 -21.45
CA TYR A 156 24.73 8.08 -21.45
C TYR A 156 24.56 6.91 -20.47
N LYS A 157 24.01 7.17 -19.29
CA LYS A 157 23.65 6.11 -18.31
C LYS A 157 22.57 5.18 -18.87
N ILE A 158 21.57 5.74 -19.55
CA ILE A 158 20.52 4.97 -20.20
C ILE A 158 21.09 4.05 -21.28
N GLU A 159 21.91 4.58 -22.18
CA GLU A 159 22.54 3.79 -23.25
C GLU A 159 23.40 2.64 -22.69
N ARG A 160 24.21 2.93 -21.67
CA ARG A 160 25.02 1.92 -20.98
C ARG A 160 24.16 0.84 -20.33
N PHE A 161 23.04 1.21 -19.73
CA PHE A 161 22.09 0.27 -19.14
C PHE A 161 21.46 -0.62 -20.20
N LEU A 162 20.95 -0.05 -21.29
CA LEU A 162 20.34 -0.80 -22.39
C LEU A 162 21.35 -1.74 -23.07
N THR A 163 22.60 -1.31 -23.23
CA THR A 163 23.67 -2.17 -23.75
C THR A 163 23.90 -3.38 -22.85
N ARG A 164 23.97 -3.20 -21.53
CA ARG A 164 24.09 -4.31 -20.58
C ARG A 164 22.90 -5.26 -20.59
N LEU A 165 21.67 -4.74 -20.77
CA LEU A 165 20.48 -5.56 -20.90
C LEU A 165 20.53 -6.44 -22.16
N LYS A 166 20.99 -5.88 -23.28
CA LYS A 166 21.18 -6.60 -24.53
C LYS A 166 22.21 -7.73 -24.40
N GLU A 167 23.35 -7.46 -23.77
CA GLU A 167 24.40 -8.45 -23.53
C GLU A 167 23.93 -9.62 -22.67
N LYS A 168 23.08 -9.35 -21.67
CA LYS A 168 22.53 -10.39 -20.80
C LYS A 168 21.41 -11.21 -21.43
N GLY A 169 20.91 -10.83 -22.62
CA GLY A 169 19.93 -11.57 -23.40
C GLY A 169 18.53 -11.72 -22.77
N ARG A 170 18.27 -11.05 -21.64
CA ARG A 170 16.99 -11.12 -20.93
C ARG A 170 15.92 -10.19 -21.47
N TYR A 171 16.32 -9.22 -22.30
CA TYR A 171 15.43 -8.20 -22.87
C TYR A 171 15.88 -7.87 -24.29
N ARG A 172 14.91 -7.80 -25.23
CA ARG A 172 15.18 -7.43 -26.61
C ARG A 172 15.16 -5.90 -26.74
N VAL A 173 16.33 -5.30 -26.64
CA VAL A 173 16.53 -3.85 -26.81
C VAL A 173 16.31 -3.47 -28.27
N THR A 174 15.59 -2.38 -28.53
CA THR A 174 15.35 -1.81 -29.85
C THR A 174 16.42 -0.76 -30.20
N GLN A 175 16.24 -0.03 -31.30
CA GLN A 175 17.09 1.11 -31.65
C GLN A 175 16.56 2.44 -31.08
N ASP A 176 15.38 2.43 -30.47
CA ASP A 176 14.74 3.58 -29.84
C ASP A 176 14.79 3.47 -28.32
N PRO A 177 15.71 4.18 -27.64
CA PRO A 177 15.79 4.18 -26.19
C PRO A 177 14.49 4.60 -25.49
N THR A 178 13.75 5.55 -26.07
CA THR A 178 12.48 6.03 -25.51
C THR A 178 11.43 4.93 -25.49
N HIS A 179 11.34 4.18 -26.58
CA HIS A 179 10.44 3.03 -26.66
C HIS A 179 10.82 1.94 -25.64
N ASP A 180 12.10 1.65 -25.48
CA ASP A 180 12.58 0.66 -24.52
C ASP A 180 12.31 1.10 -23.08
N LEU A 181 12.51 2.37 -22.74
CA LEU A 181 12.20 2.91 -21.43
C LEU A 181 10.70 2.85 -21.11
N LYS A 182 9.82 3.10 -22.09
CA LYS A 182 8.36 2.92 -21.91
C LYS A 182 7.99 1.47 -21.61
N LYS A 183 8.54 0.53 -22.38
CA LYS A 183 8.34 -0.92 -22.12
C LYS A 183 8.82 -1.36 -20.73
N LEU A 184 9.86 -0.74 -20.20
CA LEU A 184 10.40 -0.99 -18.87
C LEU A 184 9.66 -0.21 -17.77
N ASN A 185 8.58 0.50 -18.09
CA ASN A 185 7.84 1.38 -17.19
C ASN A 185 8.70 2.48 -16.53
N LEU A 186 9.77 2.90 -17.19
CA LEU A 186 10.64 3.99 -16.76
C LEU A 186 10.19 5.34 -17.33
N LEU A 187 9.44 5.32 -18.44
CA LEU A 187 8.73 6.47 -18.99
C LEU A 187 7.25 6.15 -19.15
N LYS A 188 6.41 7.15 -18.96
CA LYS A 188 4.98 7.12 -19.30
C LYS A 188 4.77 7.38 -20.80
N GLU A 189 3.55 7.17 -21.30
CA GLU A 189 3.23 7.40 -22.73
C GLU A 189 3.47 8.85 -23.18
N ASN A 190 3.27 9.81 -22.28
CA ASN A 190 3.56 11.24 -22.47
C ASN A 190 5.05 11.59 -22.36
N ASN A 191 5.97 10.62 -22.31
CA ASN A 191 7.41 10.74 -22.07
C ASN A 191 7.81 11.30 -20.68
N GLN A 192 6.87 11.36 -19.74
CA GLN A 192 7.17 11.75 -18.37
C GLN A 192 7.96 10.64 -17.65
N PRO A 193 9.15 10.95 -17.06
CA PRO A 193 9.90 9.96 -16.29
C PRO A 193 9.17 9.50 -15.04
N THR A 194 9.35 8.24 -14.67
CA THR A 194 8.89 7.71 -13.39
C THR A 194 9.93 7.93 -12.30
N ASN A 195 9.52 7.75 -11.03
CA ASN A 195 10.46 7.81 -9.91
C ASN A 195 11.59 6.76 -10.04
N ALA A 196 11.29 5.59 -10.64
CA ALA A 196 12.32 4.61 -10.98
C ALA A 196 13.35 5.16 -11.95
N ALA A 197 12.91 5.84 -13.03
CA ALA A 197 13.84 6.46 -13.99
C ALA A 197 14.70 7.53 -13.33
N ARG A 198 14.10 8.37 -12.48
CA ARG A 198 14.84 9.38 -11.69
C ARG A 198 15.87 8.74 -10.77
N LEU A 199 15.53 7.68 -10.04
CA LEU A 199 16.45 6.97 -9.16
C LEU A 199 17.65 6.36 -9.90
N LEU A 200 17.42 5.85 -11.11
CA LEU A 200 18.43 5.13 -11.88
C LEU A 200 19.31 6.05 -12.72
N PHE A 201 18.73 7.12 -13.29
CA PHE A 201 19.35 7.85 -14.40
C PHE A 201 19.39 9.37 -14.25
N ALA A 202 19.11 9.93 -13.07
CA ALA A 202 19.24 11.37 -12.89
C ALA A 202 20.66 11.84 -13.22
N LYS A 203 20.80 13.03 -13.84
CA LYS A 203 22.08 13.68 -14.13
C LYS A 203 22.78 14.13 -12.85
N GLU A 204 22.01 14.73 -11.97
CA GLU A 204 22.47 15.34 -10.72
C GLU A 204 22.16 14.46 -9.50
N GLN A 205 22.51 15.00 -8.33
CA GLN A 205 22.20 14.35 -7.06
C GLN A 205 20.69 14.14 -6.90
N THR A 206 20.33 13.00 -6.35
CA THR A 206 18.94 12.68 -6.06
C THR A 206 18.50 13.28 -4.72
N VAL A 207 17.18 13.48 -4.55
CA VAL A 207 16.60 13.86 -3.24
C VAL A 207 16.66 12.71 -2.22
N TYR A 208 16.89 11.48 -2.71
CA TYR A 208 17.06 10.29 -1.91
C TYR A 208 18.51 10.10 -1.53
N ASN A 209 18.77 9.55 -0.35
CA ASN A 209 20.13 9.36 0.12
C ASN A 209 20.30 8.00 0.79
N ILE A 210 21.55 7.53 0.79
CA ILE A 210 22.04 6.42 1.60
C ILE A 210 22.99 7.04 2.63
N HIS A 211 22.69 6.86 3.91
CA HIS A 211 23.54 7.32 5.00
C HIS A 211 24.24 6.12 5.64
N LEU A 212 25.54 6.08 5.52
CA LEU A 212 26.41 5.03 6.06
C LEU A 212 27.07 5.54 7.33
N GLY A 213 27.12 4.71 8.37
CA GLY A 213 27.79 5.06 9.61
C GLY A 213 28.62 3.90 10.13
N ARG A 214 29.86 4.19 10.57
CA ARG A 214 30.70 3.26 11.29
C ARG A 214 30.69 3.61 12.77
N PHE A 215 30.20 2.70 13.57
CA PHE A 215 30.06 2.87 15.02
C PHE A 215 31.14 2.10 15.78
N LYS A 216 31.69 2.71 16.82
CA LYS A 216 32.52 2.03 17.82
C LYS A 216 31.66 1.46 18.95
N THR A 217 30.65 2.22 19.37
CA THR A 217 29.62 1.85 20.31
C THR A 217 28.28 2.36 19.78
N PRO A 218 27.13 1.93 20.33
CA PRO A 218 25.82 2.45 19.89
C PRO A 218 25.68 3.99 19.89
N SER A 219 26.49 4.68 20.71
CA SER A 219 26.49 6.14 20.84
C SER A 219 27.73 6.85 20.28
N MET A 220 28.70 6.12 19.72
CA MET A 220 29.94 6.71 19.21
C MET A 220 30.13 6.36 17.74
N ILE A 221 29.99 7.36 16.88
CA ILE A 221 30.26 7.26 15.44
C ILE A 221 31.74 7.53 15.22
N LEU A 222 32.43 6.66 14.48
CA LEU A 222 33.83 6.84 14.07
C LEU A 222 33.97 7.52 12.71
N ASP A 223 33.02 7.24 11.82
CA ASP A 223 33.00 7.80 10.49
C ASP A 223 31.57 7.71 9.93
N ASP A 224 31.18 8.67 9.08
CA ASP A 224 29.91 8.63 8.38
C ASP A 224 30.02 9.19 6.95
N LYS A 225 29.15 8.72 6.07
CA LYS A 225 29.09 9.19 4.69
C LYS A 225 27.64 9.23 4.22
N MET A 226 27.22 10.38 3.65
CA MET A 226 25.95 10.54 2.98
C MET A 226 26.12 10.50 1.46
N ILE A 227 25.43 9.58 0.80
CA ILE A 227 25.49 9.38 -0.65
C ILE A 227 24.17 9.83 -1.25
N ARG A 228 24.19 10.74 -2.22
CA ARG A 228 23.03 11.29 -2.94
C ARG A 228 23.14 11.09 -4.45
N LEU A 229 23.68 9.98 -4.86
CA LEU A 229 23.90 9.61 -6.25
C LEU A 229 22.74 8.77 -6.79
N PRO A 230 22.55 8.68 -8.11
CA PRO A 230 21.71 7.68 -8.73
C PRO A 230 22.07 6.26 -8.26
N LEU A 231 21.10 5.36 -8.28
CA LEU A 231 21.19 4.09 -7.55
C LEU A 231 22.38 3.21 -7.92
N PHE A 232 22.79 3.17 -9.20
CA PHE A 232 23.92 2.36 -9.62
C PHE A 232 25.23 2.88 -9.01
N GLU A 233 25.45 4.18 -9.09
CA GLU A 233 26.63 4.83 -8.51
C GLU A 233 26.59 4.80 -6.98
N ALA A 234 25.37 4.93 -6.40
CA ALA A 234 25.18 4.87 -4.96
C ALA A 234 25.57 3.49 -4.39
N VAL A 235 25.25 2.41 -5.11
CA VAL A 235 25.67 1.05 -4.74
C VAL A 235 27.20 0.89 -4.81
N GLU A 236 27.84 1.37 -5.88
CA GLU A 236 29.28 1.32 -6.03
C GLU A 236 30.00 2.10 -4.90
N GLU A 237 29.55 3.32 -4.60
CA GLU A 237 30.08 4.13 -3.50
C GLU A 237 29.86 3.50 -2.12
N THR A 238 28.68 2.88 -1.92
CA THR A 238 28.40 2.14 -0.69
C THR A 238 29.35 0.97 -0.50
N MET A 239 29.59 0.19 -1.56
CA MET A 239 30.50 -0.94 -1.52
C MET A 239 31.95 -0.49 -1.27
N MET A 240 32.39 0.60 -1.91
CA MET A 240 33.74 1.17 -1.64
C MET A 240 33.88 1.60 -0.17
N TYR A 241 32.86 2.28 0.39
CA TYR A 241 32.89 2.66 1.82
C TYR A 241 32.96 1.45 2.73
N ILE A 242 32.12 0.42 2.49
CA ILE A 242 32.12 -0.79 3.30
C ILE A 242 33.48 -1.51 3.23
N LEU A 243 34.02 -1.71 2.02
CA LEU A 243 35.31 -2.39 1.82
C LEU A 243 36.48 -1.66 2.46
N ALA A 244 36.45 -0.32 2.50
CA ALA A 244 37.48 0.48 3.16
C ALA A 244 37.47 0.32 4.69
N HIS A 245 36.31 -0.11 5.27
CA HIS A 245 36.14 -0.18 6.73
C HIS A 245 36.09 -1.59 7.29
N ILE A 246 36.04 -2.63 6.45
CA ILE A 246 36.16 -4.02 6.88
C ILE A 246 37.57 -4.53 6.74
N LYS A 247 38.00 -5.41 7.66
CA LYS A 247 39.29 -6.10 7.52
C LYS A 247 39.16 -7.20 6.50
N VAL A 248 39.75 -7.04 5.33
CA VAL A 248 39.80 -8.08 4.31
C VAL A 248 41.07 -8.91 4.55
N ALA A 249 40.91 -10.21 4.75
CA ALA A 249 42.05 -11.13 4.79
C ALA A 249 42.46 -11.49 3.36
N PHE A 250 43.73 -11.31 3.02
CA PHE A 250 44.31 -11.76 1.76
C PHE A 250 45.11 -13.04 2.03
N GLU A 251 44.77 -14.14 1.37
CA GLU A 251 45.62 -15.32 1.29
C GLU A 251 46.56 -15.20 0.09
N PHE A 252 47.85 -15.17 0.35
CA PHE A 252 48.86 -15.28 -0.69
C PHE A 252 49.22 -16.74 -0.85
N THR A 253 48.80 -17.37 -1.92
CA THR A 253 49.30 -18.72 -2.31
C THR A 253 50.61 -18.56 -3.02
N VAL A 254 51.71 -18.85 -2.31
CA VAL A 254 53.04 -18.91 -2.93
C VAL A 254 53.20 -20.33 -3.52
N GLU A 255 53.08 -20.48 -4.81
CA GLU A 255 53.53 -21.67 -5.52
C GLU A 255 55.09 -21.67 -5.53
N ILE A 256 55.67 -22.49 -4.63
CA ILE A 256 57.09 -22.76 -4.68
C ILE A 256 57.33 -23.77 -5.82
N GLN A 257 57.69 -23.30 -7.01
CA GLN A 257 58.25 -24.15 -8.04
C GLN A 257 59.62 -24.67 -7.53
N ARG A 258 59.62 -25.94 -7.09
CA ARG A 258 60.88 -26.67 -6.89
C ARG A 258 61.47 -27.04 -8.26
N LYS A 259 62.66 -26.45 -8.58
CA LYS A 259 63.53 -26.91 -9.68
C LYS A 259 64.14 -28.24 -9.32
#